data_99c3f55ce93b6748643126baf29c4771
#
_entry.id   99c3f55ce93b6748643126baf29c4771
#
_cell.length_a   1.000
_cell.length_b   1.000
_cell.length_c   1.000
_cell.angle_alpha   90.00
_cell.angle_beta   90.00
_cell.angle_gamma   90.00
#
_symmetry.space_group_name_H-M   'P 1'
#
loop_
_entity.id
_entity.type
_entity.pdbx_description
1 polymer ?
#
loop_
_entity_poly.entity_id
_entity_poly.type
_entity_poly.pdbx_seq_one_letter_code
_entity_poly.pdbx_strand_id
1 'polypeptide(L)'
;MNKLLIALLALTLLSGCGQNEPAAEAPAAPQASEADAAAAPAAPPTDPVIDYVWNSTAEGMTDEQLMDIAARWNARIDAAGYDMVGANILKPQFETDDYDVIWTLLWPSSEAREAAWADWNANQLADWNAELDGALSYEDGNIYTFKPAGGWESSVAALPQGGTFIPNFSFCSLNEGFSEDSIATFREAYDAGLAEADSGNYGYYILEPQFEQNEADLVWLDLFADAAAMQEGSDTWSGSELEAQWNDMVTCQSFMFAATAIRR
;
A
#
# COMPACT_ATOMS: atom_id res chain seq x y z
N MET A 1 24.60 45.54 9.10
CA MET A 1 25.94 46.21 9.12
C MET A 1 26.98 45.16 8.76
N ASN A 2 27.78 45.49 7.72
CA ASN A 2 29.08 44.92 7.31
C ASN A 2 29.09 43.53 6.68
N LYS A 3 29.47 43.39 5.49
CA LYS A 3 30.34 43.81 4.32
C LYS A 3 30.95 42.53 3.80
N LEU A 4 30.59 42.08 2.64
CA LEU A 4 31.24 42.24 1.32
C LEU A 4 32.78 42.11 1.33
N LEU A 5 33.32 41.07 0.69
CA LEU A 5 34.62 41.16 0.02
C LEU A 5 34.68 40.15 -1.14
N ILE A 6 34.82 40.77 -2.33
CA ILE A 6 35.11 40.21 -3.65
C ILE A 6 36.64 40.12 -3.76
N ALA A 7 37.17 39.05 -4.32
CA ALA A 7 38.53 39.04 -4.85
C ALA A 7 38.56 38.35 -6.22
N LEU A 8 38.73 39.16 -7.26
CA LEU A 8 39.19 38.81 -8.61
C LEU A 8 40.72 38.71 -8.62
N LEU A 9 41.31 37.79 -9.38
CA LEU A 9 42.60 37.91 -10.08
C LEU A 9 42.68 36.76 -11.08
N ALA A 10 42.65 36.95 -12.36
CA ALA A 10 43.55 37.50 -13.35
C ALA A 10 44.37 36.43 -14.08
N LEU A 11 44.14 36.43 -15.37
CA LEU A 11 44.76 35.74 -16.51
C LEU A 11 46.29 35.79 -16.53
N THR A 12 46.93 34.70 -16.99
CA THR A 12 48.16 34.80 -17.79
C THR A 12 48.19 33.72 -18.88
N LEU A 13 48.22 34.21 -20.10
CA LEU A 13 48.53 33.51 -21.35
C LEU A 13 50.06 33.36 -21.45
N LEU A 14 50.52 32.14 -21.79
CA LEU A 14 51.87 31.97 -22.37
C LEU A 14 51.78 30.94 -23.50
N SER A 15 52.04 31.45 -24.71
CA SER A 15 52.26 30.68 -25.92
C SER A 15 53.65 30.07 -25.91
N GLY A 16 53.74 28.81 -26.31
CA GLY A 16 55.02 28.12 -26.57
C GLY A 16 54.85 27.10 -27.70
N CYS A 17 55.49 27.36 -28.82
CA CYS A 17 55.56 26.49 -29.99
C CYS A 17 56.47 25.28 -29.79
N GLY A 18 56.08 24.18 -30.39
CA GLY A 18 56.93 23.26 -31.13
C GLY A 18 57.41 22.02 -30.46
N GLN A 19 56.95 20.88 -30.93
CA GLN A 19 57.77 19.83 -31.61
C GLN A 19 56.90 18.57 -31.82
N ASN A 20 56.96 18.06 -33.04
CA ASN A 20 56.39 16.79 -33.45
C ASN A 20 57.14 15.61 -32.80
N GLU A 21 56.40 14.76 -32.06
CA GLU A 21 56.83 13.40 -31.77
C GLU A 21 55.70 12.40 -32.05
N PRO A 22 56.02 11.13 -32.45
CA PRO A 22 55.05 10.26 -33.07
C PRO A 22 53.97 9.76 -32.08
N ALA A 23 52.77 9.60 -32.63
CA ALA A 23 51.60 9.09 -31.94
C ALA A 23 51.86 7.74 -31.27
N ALA A 24 51.84 7.73 -29.95
CA ALA A 24 51.63 6.53 -29.17
C ALA A 24 50.14 6.22 -29.16
N GLU A 25 49.82 4.98 -29.53
CA GLU A 25 48.46 4.44 -29.51
C GLU A 25 47.82 4.68 -28.14
N ALA A 26 46.72 5.41 -28.12
CA ALA A 26 45.93 5.59 -26.92
C ALA A 26 45.32 4.26 -26.47
N PRO A 27 45.40 3.91 -25.17
CA PRO A 27 44.69 2.74 -24.66
C PRO A 27 43.19 2.95 -24.84
N ALA A 28 42.50 1.93 -25.34
CA ALA A 28 41.06 1.90 -25.52
C ALA A 28 40.36 2.31 -24.23
N ALA A 29 39.48 3.30 -24.34
CA ALA A 29 38.62 3.70 -23.22
C ALA A 29 37.80 2.48 -22.75
N PRO A 30 37.65 2.28 -21.43
CA PRO A 30 36.75 1.24 -20.94
C PRO A 30 35.36 1.51 -21.47
N GLN A 31 34.77 0.51 -22.12
CA GLN A 31 33.36 0.54 -22.48
C GLN A 31 32.56 0.79 -21.22
N ALA A 32 31.80 1.86 -21.20
CA ALA A 32 30.82 2.10 -20.15
C ALA A 32 29.89 0.88 -20.14
N SER A 33 29.89 0.17 -19.02
CA SER A 33 28.87 -0.82 -18.70
C SER A 33 27.52 -0.17 -18.95
N GLU A 34 26.66 -0.84 -19.73
CA GLU A 34 25.26 -0.46 -19.88
C GLU A 34 24.71 -0.27 -18.47
N ALA A 35 24.43 0.98 -18.12
CA ALA A 35 23.76 1.30 -16.88
C ALA A 35 22.42 0.56 -16.92
N ASP A 36 22.18 -0.23 -15.90
CA ASP A 36 20.91 -0.85 -15.55
C ASP A 36 19.80 0.15 -15.85
N ALA A 37 19.08 -0.06 -16.93
CA ALA A 37 17.93 0.78 -17.26
C ALA A 37 16.91 0.52 -16.15
N ALA A 38 16.78 1.46 -15.22
CA ALA A 38 15.73 1.44 -14.22
C ALA A 38 14.41 1.15 -14.96
N ALA A 39 13.74 0.07 -14.60
CA ALA A 39 12.46 -0.30 -15.17
C ALA A 39 11.54 0.93 -15.09
N ALA A 40 10.88 1.27 -16.19
CA ALA A 40 9.89 2.33 -16.19
C ALA A 40 8.85 2.03 -15.11
N PRO A 41 8.36 3.02 -14.36
CA PRO A 41 7.31 2.81 -13.38
C PRO A 41 6.14 2.09 -14.06
N ALA A 42 5.61 1.06 -13.40
CA ALA A 42 4.46 0.30 -13.90
C ALA A 42 3.30 1.27 -14.17
N ALA A 43 2.55 1.02 -15.24
CA ALA A 43 1.32 1.79 -15.48
C ALA A 43 0.38 1.62 -14.28
N PRO A 44 -0.36 2.68 -13.88
CA PRO A 44 -1.30 2.57 -12.79
C PRO A 44 -2.33 1.47 -13.08
N PRO A 45 -2.78 0.73 -12.05
CA PRO A 45 -3.79 -0.32 -12.20
C PRO A 45 -5.05 0.23 -12.89
N THR A 46 -5.58 -0.51 -13.85
CA THR A 46 -6.77 -0.08 -14.60
C THR A 46 -8.08 -0.56 -13.98
N ASP A 47 -8.02 -1.64 -13.19
CA ASP A 47 -9.17 -2.27 -12.53
C ASP A 47 -8.72 -3.04 -11.29
N PRO A 48 -8.12 -2.36 -10.27
CA PRO A 48 -7.49 -3.02 -9.14
C PRO A 48 -8.51 -3.79 -8.30
N VAL A 49 -8.06 -4.92 -7.76
CA VAL A 49 -8.80 -5.69 -6.75
C VAL A 49 -7.88 -6.03 -5.59
N ILE A 50 -8.47 -6.23 -4.43
CA ILE A 50 -7.76 -6.50 -3.18
C ILE A 50 -8.35 -7.77 -2.55
N ASP A 51 -7.50 -8.77 -2.30
CA ASP A 51 -7.87 -9.90 -1.48
C ASP A 51 -7.49 -9.66 -0.02
N TYR A 52 -8.38 -10.01 0.88
CA TYR A 52 -8.15 -10.11 2.32
C TYR A 52 -8.18 -11.57 2.69
N VAL A 53 -7.01 -12.17 2.89
CA VAL A 53 -6.83 -13.58 3.22
C VAL A 53 -6.70 -13.71 4.73
N TRP A 54 -7.69 -14.29 5.37
CA TRP A 54 -7.67 -14.53 6.81
C TRP A 54 -6.80 -15.73 7.14
N ASN A 55 -5.84 -15.53 8.01
CA ASN A 55 -4.86 -16.56 8.36
C ASN A 55 -4.87 -16.84 9.85
N SER A 56 -4.71 -18.14 10.17
CA SER A 56 -4.37 -18.61 11.50
C SER A 56 -2.86 -18.84 11.61
N THR A 57 -2.29 -18.54 12.77
CA THR A 57 -0.88 -18.74 13.08
C THR A 57 -0.70 -19.85 14.12
N ALA A 58 0.45 -20.49 14.14
CA ALA A 58 0.80 -21.41 15.22
C ALA A 58 0.89 -20.67 16.56
N GLU A 59 0.54 -21.36 17.65
CA GLU A 59 0.62 -20.80 19.01
C GLU A 59 2.03 -20.25 19.30
N GLY A 60 2.10 -19.01 19.77
CA GLY A 60 3.36 -18.34 20.11
C GLY A 60 4.13 -17.79 18.90
N MET A 61 3.54 -17.68 17.72
CA MET A 61 4.13 -17.01 16.56
C MET A 61 4.56 -15.60 16.93
N THR A 62 5.84 -15.28 16.68
CA THR A 62 6.37 -13.93 16.89
C THR A 62 6.31 -13.10 15.62
N ASP A 63 6.38 -11.76 15.76
CA ASP A 63 6.42 -10.84 14.63
C ASP A 63 7.62 -11.09 13.72
N GLU A 64 8.78 -11.43 14.29
CA GLU A 64 9.97 -11.75 13.53
C GLU A 64 9.78 -13.01 12.66
N GLN A 65 9.17 -14.06 13.22
CA GLN A 65 8.85 -15.28 12.48
C GLN A 65 7.83 -15.02 11.36
N LEU A 66 6.82 -14.19 11.62
CA LEU A 66 5.83 -13.81 10.61
C LEU A 66 6.47 -13.00 9.47
N MET A 67 7.40 -12.09 9.78
CA MET A 67 8.12 -11.34 8.75
C MET A 67 9.10 -12.23 7.96
N ASP A 68 9.70 -13.24 8.57
CA ASP A 68 10.51 -14.24 7.86
C ASP A 68 9.65 -15.07 6.88
N ILE A 69 8.44 -15.48 7.30
CA ILE A 69 7.47 -16.12 6.41
C ILE A 69 7.12 -15.18 5.25
N ALA A 70 6.86 -13.89 5.51
CA ALA A 70 6.55 -12.91 4.48
C ALA A 70 7.72 -12.73 3.48
N ALA A 71 8.95 -12.74 3.95
CA ALA A 71 10.14 -12.64 3.08
C ALA A 71 10.26 -13.87 2.15
N ARG A 72 10.05 -15.07 2.67
CA ARG A 72 10.04 -16.31 1.87
C ARG A 72 8.89 -16.34 0.87
N TRP A 73 7.71 -15.90 1.27
CA TRP A 73 6.57 -15.76 0.39
C TRP A 73 6.86 -14.78 -0.76
N ASN A 74 7.43 -13.59 -0.48
CA ASN A 74 7.83 -12.63 -1.50
C ASN A 74 8.80 -13.23 -2.52
N ALA A 75 9.83 -13.97 -2.06
CA ALA A 75 10.77 -14.63 -2.96
C ALA A 75 10.07 -15.64 -3.89
N ARG A 76 9.03 -16.32 -3.40
CA ARG A 76 8.23 -17.26 -4.20
C ARG A 76 7.35 -16.52 -5.21
N ILE A 77 6.70 -15.42 -4.81
CA ILE A 77 5.91 -14.56 -5.70
C ILE A 77 6.79 -14.00 -6.83
N ASP A 78 7.99 -13.54 -6.50
CA ASP A 78 8.96 -13.02 -7.49
C ASP A 78 9.41 -14.12 -8.46
N ALA A 79 9.71 -15.32 -7.95
CA ALA A 79 10.12 -16.45 -8.77
C ALA A 79 9.01 -16.93 -9.72
N ALA A 80 7.75 -16.86 -9.27
CA ALA A 80 6.58 -17.19 -10.08
C ALA A 80 6.22 -16.09 -11.10
N GLY A 81 6.71 -14.87 -10.90
CA GLY A 81 6.46 -13.73 -11.78
C GLY A 81 5.01 -13.23 -11.75
N TYR A 82 4.34 -13.33 -10.58
CA TYR A 82 2.97 -12.84 -10.45
C TYR A 82 2.94 -11.31 -10.53
N ASP A 83 2.01 -10.80 -11.33
CA ASP A 83 1.74 -9.37 -11.45
C ASP A 83 0.93 -8.90 -10.22
N MET A 84 1.63 -8.51 -9.16
CA MET A 84 1.07 -8.07 -7.90
C MET A 84 1.59 -6.67 -7.56
N VAL A 85 0.68 -5.73 -7.30
CA VAL A 85 0.99 -4.32 -7.00
C VAL A 85 1.62 -4.19 -5.62
N GLY A 86 1.13 -4.94 -4.63
CA GLY A 86 1.61 -4.87 -3.27
C GLY A 86 0.93 -5.86 -2.34
N ALA A 87 1.46 -5.98 -1.13
CA ALA A 87 0.85 -6.79 -0.07
C ALA A 87 1.16 -6.21 1.32
N ASN A 88 0.25 -6.44 2.25
CA ASN A 88 0.41 -6.05 3.64
C ASN A 88 -0.01 -7.19 4.58
N ILE A 89 0.49 -7.19 5.80
CA ILE A 89 -0.04 -7.97 6.92
C ILE A 89 -0.75 -7.01 7.85
N LEU A 90 -1.99 -7.35 8.23
CA LEU A 90 -2.82 -6.61 9.17
C LEU A 90 -3.00 -7.46 10.43
N LYS A 91 -2.73 -6.88 11.60
CA LYS A 91 -2.95 -7.49 12.91
C LYS A 91 -4.13 -6.80 13.58
N PRO A 92 -5.17 -7.53 14.01
CA PRO A 92 -6.31 -6.94 14.68
C PRO A 92 -5.88 -6.25 15.98
N GLN A 93 -6.49 -5.09 16.27
CA GLN A 93 -6.35 -4.37 17.53
C GLN A 93 -7.57 -4.59 18.43
N PHE A 94 -8.28 -5.69 18.22
CA PHE A 94 -9.46 -6.16 18.94
C PHE A 94 -9.37 -7.69 19.10
N GLU A 95 -10.17 -8.25 19.98
CA GLU A 95 -10.22 -9.70 20.17
C GLU A 95 -11.10 -10.36 19.08
N THR A 96 -10.59 -11.43 18.47
CA THR A 96 -11.30 -12.26 17.50
C THR A 96 -10.74 -13.68 17.55
N ASP A 97 -11.61 -14.67 17.34
CA ASP A 97 -11.27 -16.10 17.23
C ASP A 97 -11.26 -16.54 15.75
N ASP A 98 -11.62 -15.66 14.80
CA ASP A 98 -11.78 -16.01 13.38
C ASP A 98 -10.44 -16.06 12.63
N TYR A 99 -9.47 -15.26 13.04
CA TYR A 99 -8.13 -15.17 12.45
C TYR A 99 -7.14 -14.49 13.39
N ASP A 100 -5.85 -14.75 13.19
CA ASP A 100 -4.77 -14.09 13.91
C ASP A 100 -4.21 -12.89 13.13
N VAL A 101 -4.16 -13.03 11.80
CA VAL A 101 -3.67 -11.97 10.89
C VAL A 101 -4.43 -12.02 9.56
N ILE A 102 -4.52 -10.88 8.89
CA ILE A 102 -5.02 -10.80 7.52
C ILE A 102 -3.86 -10.46 6.59
N TRP A 103 -3.69 -11.24 5.51
CA TRP A 103 -2.85 -10.84 4.39
C TRP A 103 -3.66 -10.14 3.33
N THR A 104 -3.31 -8.88 3.02
CA THR A 104 -3.93 -8.16 1.90
C THR A 104 -3.04 -8.29 0.68
N LEU A 105 -3.64 -8.68 -0.45
CA LEU A 105 -2.98 -8.87 -1.73
C LEU A 105 -3.59 -7.90 -2.73
N LEU A 106 -2.77 -6.96 -3.24
CA LEU A 106 -3.22 -5.93 -4.17
C LEU A 106 -2.86 -6.36 -5.60
N TRP A 107 -3.87 -6.50 -6.43
CA TRP A 107 -3.74 -6.92 -7.83
C TRP A 107 -4.05 -5.77 -8.78
N PRO A 108 -3.36 -5.66 -9.93
CA PRO A 108 -3.66 -4.62 -10.91
C PRO A 108 -5.00 -4.84 -11.62
N SER A 109 -5.51 -6.08 -11.63
CA SER A 109 -6.79 -6.44 -12.22
C SER A 109 -7.31 -7.79 -11.71
N SER A 110 -8.59 -8.05 -11.91
CA SER A 110 -9.21 -9.35 -11.64
C SER A 110 -8.56 -10.47 -12.45
N GLU A 111 -8.17 -10.22 -13.71
CA GLU A 111 -7.50 -11.20 -14.57
C GLU A 111 -6.13 -11.62 -14.01
N ALA A 112 -5.30 -10.64 -13.58
CA ALA A 112 -4.01 -10.91 -12.97
C ALA A 112 -4.16 -11.73 -11.68
N ARG A 113 -5.16 -11.38 -10.85
CA ARG A 113 -5.52 -12.12 -9.64
C ARG A 113 -5.90 -13.57 -9.95
N GLU A 114 -6.84 -13.78 -10.87
CA GLU A 114 -7.32 -15.12 -11.22
C GLU A 114 -6.20 -16.00 -11.76
N ALA A 115 -5.35 -15.47 -12.63
CA ALA A 115 -4.20 -16.19 -13.18
C ALA A 115 -3.20 -16.58 -12.06
N ALA A 116 -2.91 -15.67 -11.14
CA ALA A 116 -2.00 -15.92 -10.02
C ALA A 116 -2.55 -16.99 -9.06
N TRP A 117 -3.83 -16.89 -8.67
CA TRP A 117 -4.46 -17.89 -7.80
C TRP A 117 -4.56 -19.28 -8.46
N ALA A 118 -4.84 -19.33 -9.76
CA ALA A 118 -4.87 -20.60 -10.51
C ALA A 118 -3.49 -21.27 -10.50
N ASP A 119 -2.42 -20.52 -10.75
CA ASP A 119 -1.05 -21.06 -10.72
C ASP A 119 -0.62 -21.41 -9.29
N TRP A 120 -0.92 -20.55 -8.31
CA TRP A 120 -0.62 -20.78 -6.90
C TRP A 120 -1.22 -22.12 -6.43
N ASN A 121 -2.49 -22.34 -6.67
CA ASN A 121 -3.18 -23.56 -6.25
C ASN A 121 -2.67 -24.80 -6.97
N ALA A 122 -2.31 -24.69 -8.25
CA ALA A 122 -1.82 -25.82 -9.04
C ALA A 122 -0.36 -26.17 -8.77
N ASN A 123 0.51 -25.19 -8.50
CA ASN A 123 1.94 -25.37 -8.59
C ASN A 123 2.73 -24.94 -7.34
N GLN A 124 2.15 -24.12 -6.44
CA GLN A 124 2.87 -23.53 -5.32
C GLN A 124 2.34 -23.95 -3.95
N LEU A 125 1.02 -24.03 -3.80
CA LEU A 125 0.34 -24.17 -2.51
C LEU A 125 0.78 -25.41 -1.72
N ALA A 126 0.93 -26.56 -2.38
CA ALA A 126 1.32 -27.81 -1.71
C ALA A 126 2.73 -27.72 -1.10
N ASP A 127 3.68 -27.18 -1.86
CA ASP A 127 5.06 -26.99 -1.40
C ASP A 127 5.15 -25.90 -0.34
N TRP A 128 4.35 -24.84 -0.48
CA TRP A 128 4.25 -23.77 0.51
C TRP A 128 3.74 -24.28 1.85
N ASN A 129 2.64 -25.02 1.84
CA ASN A 129 2.08 -25.61 3.07
C ASN A 129 3.05 -26.60 3.73
N ALA A 130 3.77 -27.40 2.94
CA ALA A 130 4.80 -28.30 3.46
C ALA A 130 5.99 -27.54 4.08
N GLU A 131 6.39 -26.42 3.48
CA GLU A 131 7.46 -25.56 4.00
C GLU A 131 7.08 -24.88 5.32
N LEU A 132 5.82 -24.44 5.45
CA LEU A 132 5.32 -23.77 6.65
C LEU A 132 5.08 -24.73 7.82
N ASP A 133 4.81 -26.00 7.56
CA ASP A 133 4.55 -27.02 8.57
C ASP A 133 3.51 -26.59 9.64
N GLY A 134 2.45 -25.92 9.19
CA GLY A 134 1.38 -25.41 10.04
C GLY A 134 1.67 -24.08 10.77
N ALA A 135 2.81 -23.44 10.50
CA ALA A 135 3.14 -22.15 11.12
C ALA A 135 2.15 -21.04 10.73
N LEU A 136 1.67 -21.04 9.48
CA LEU A 136 0.66 -20.13 8.95
C LEU A 136 -0.26 -20.89 8.02
N SER A 137 -1.58 -20.67 8.10
CA SER A 137 -2.56 -21.36 7.25
C SER A 137 -3.76 -20.48 6.98
N TYR A 138 -4.44 -20.73 5.87
CA TYR A 138 -5.75 -20.16 5.53
C TYR A 138 -6.64 -21.25 4.89
N GLU A 139 -7.93 -21.01 4.89
CA GLU A 139 -8.91 -21.83 4.17
C GLU A 139 -9.43 -21.07 2.95
N ASP A 140 -9.75 -21.77 1.87
CA ASP A 140 -10.24 -21.15 0.62
C ASP A 140 -11.49 -20.28 0.82
N GLY A 141 -12.36 -20.64 1.79
CA GLY A 141 -13.54 -19.85 2.15
C GLY A 141 -13.24 -18.53 2.88
N ASN A 142 -11.99 -18.32 3.29
CA ASN A 142 -11.55 -17.16 4.06
C ASN A 142 -10.77 -16.15 3.22
N ILE A 143 -11.08 -16.07 1.92
CA ILE A 143 -10.53 -15.08 0.99
C ILE A 143 -11.65 -14.15 0.55
N TYR A 144 -11.58 -12.91 1.01
CA TYR A 144 -12.59 -11.88 0.74
C TYR A 144 -12.03 -10.85 -0.25
N THR A 145 -12.61 -10.78 -1.44
CA THR A 145 -12.14 -9.89 -2.50
C THR A 145 -12.97 -8.62 -2.53
N PHE A 146 -12.30 -7.48 -2.59
CA PHE A 146 -12.94 -6.18 -2.73
C PHE A 146 -12.37 -5.41 -3.92
N LYS A 147 -13.20 -4.51 -4.45
CA LYS A 147 -12.83 -3.56 -5.49
C LYS A 147 -12.90 -2.15 -4.93
N PRO A 148 -11.84 -1.33 -5.06
CA PRO A 148 -11.92 0.07 -4.68
C PRO A 148 -12.84 0.83 -5.63
N ALA A 149 -13.91 1.45 -5.10
CA ALA A 149 -14.91 2.23 -5.85
C ALA A 149 -14.67 3.74 -5.79
N GLY A 150 -13.57 4.14 -5.21
CA GLY A 150 -13.15 5.53 -5.04
C GLY A 150 -12.43 5.73 -3.73
N GLY A 151 -11.87 6.92 -3.53
CA GLY A 151 -11.12 7.22 -2.32
C GLY A 151 -10.26 8.47 -2.46
N TRP A 152 -9.49 8.73 -1.42
CA TRP A 152 -8.50 9.79 -1.32
C TRP A 152 -7.13 9.17 -1.01
N GLU A 153 -6.15 9.36 -1.88
CA GLU A 153 -4.83 8.79 -1.70
C GLU A 153 -4.04 9.49 -0.60
N SER A 154 -3.28 8.72 0.17
CA SER A 154 -2.39 9.21 1.21
C SER A 154 -0.95 8.78 0.99
N SER A 155 -0.04 9.31 1.82
CA SER A 155 1.36 8.89 1.90
C SER A 155 1.54 7.40 2.24
N VAL A 156 0.51 6.74 2.76
CA VAL A 156 0.49 5.29 3.05
C VAL A 156 0.72 4.48 1.78
N ALA A 157 0.20 4.93 0.62
CA ALA A 157 0.42 4.26 -0.66
C ALA A 157 1.90 4.23 -1.09
N ALA A 158 2.71 5.20 -0.64
CA ALA A 158 4.13 5.33 -0.96
C ALA A 158 5.07 4.74 0.12
N LEU A 159 4.53 4.07 1.15
CA LEU A 159 5.36 3.47 2.19
C LEU A 159 6.28 2.40 1.60
N PRO A 160 7.56 2.37 2.01
CA PRO A 160 8.46 1.31 1.60
C PRO A 160 8.06 -0.02 2.23
N GLN A 161 8.60 -1.10 1.70
CA GLN A 161 8.52 -2.41 2.36
C GLN A 161 9.05 -2.33 3.79
N GLY A 162 8.31 -2.90 4.75
CA GLY A 162 8.55 -2.78 6.19
C GLY A 162 7.93 -1.53 6.83
N GLY A 163 7.40 -0.59 6.04
CA GLY A 163 6.66 0.56 6.56
C GLY A 163 5.36 0.13 7.25
N THR A 164 4.99 0.84 8.31
CA THR A 164 3.79 0.55 9.11
C THR A 164 2.74 1.63 8.96
N PHE A 165 1.47 1.27 9.11
CA PHE A 165 0.32 2.17 9.05
C PHE A 165 -0.86 1.59 9.84
N ILE A 166 -1.93 2.37 9.98
CA ILE A 166 -3.12 1.96 10.73
C ILE A 166 -4.33 2.00 9.81
N PRO A 167 -4.82 0.86 9.31
CA PRO A 167 -6.11 0.76 8.63
C PRO A 167 -7.25 0.60 9.64
N ASN A 168 -8.37 1.27 9.37
CA ASN A 168 -9.62 1.12 10.10
C ASN A 168 -10.75 0.85 9.11
N PHE A 169 -11.37 -0.32 9.21
CA PHE A 169 -12.51 -0.71 8.36
C PHE A 169 -13.80 -0.39 9.08
N SER A 170 -14.68 0.34 8.45
CA SER A 170 -16.03 0.62 8.91
C SER A 170 -17.05 -0.04 7.98
N PHE A 171 -17.74 -1.04 8.50
CA PHE A 171 -18.85 -1.71 7.83
C PHE A 171 -20.13 -0.98 8.23
N CYS A 172 -20.77 -0.32 7.28
CA CYS A 172 -21.83 0.61 7.53
C CYS A 172 -23.13 0.19 6.83
N SER A 173 -24.25 0.31 7.54
CA SER A 173 -25.60 0.22 6.97
C SER A 173 -26.18 1.60 6.81
N LEU A 174 -26.88 1.85 5.70
CA LEU A 174 -27.60 3.10 5.45
C LEU A 174 -28.80 3.23 6.37
N ASN A 175 -28.95 4.39 7.01
CA ASN A 175 -30.13 4.70 7.80
C ASN A 175 -31.33 5.02 6.89
N GLU A 176 -32.54 4.91 7.42
CA GLU A 176 -33.80 5.15 6.67
C GLU A 176 -33.81 6.54 6.02
N GLY A 177 -34.07 6.59 4.73
CA GLY A 177 -34.15 7.82 3.94
C GLY A 177 -32.84 8.22 3.24
N PHE A 178 -31.75 7.49 3.46
CA PHE A 178 -30.49 7.71 2.77
C PHE A 178 -30.22 6.64 1.70
N SER A 179 -29.30 6.94 0.77
CA SER A 179 -28.98 6.12 -0.39
C SER A 179 -27.51 6.29 -0.77
N GLU A 180 -27.05 5.51 -1.75
CA GLU A 180 -25.72 5.66 -2.35
C GLU A 180 -25.45 7.08 -2.87
N ASP A 181 -26.49 7.76 -3.42
CA ASP A 181 -26.40 9.17 -3.86
C ASP A 181 -26.11 10.11 -2.67
N SER A 182 -26.65 9.81 -1.49
CA SER A 182 -26.34 10.57 -0.27
C SER A 182 -24.89 10.43 0.12
N ILE A 183 -24.33 9.22 0.04
CA ILE A 183 -22.91 8.93 0.28
C ILE A 183 -22.02 9.63 -0.75
N ALA A 184 -22.41 9.64 -2.03
CA ALA A 184 -21.67 10.33 -3.08
C ALA A 184 -21.60 11.84 -2.80
N THR A 185 -22.72 12.46 -2.43
CA THR A 185 -22.78 13.89 -2.06
C THR A 185 -21.93 14.19 -0.82
N PHE A 186 -22.00 13.34 0.21
CA PHE A 186 -21.17 13.47 1.40
C PHE A 186 -19.68 13.43 1.05
N ARG A 187 -19.26 12.48 0.20
CA ARG A 187 -17.88 12.33 -0.24
C ARG A 187 -17.33 13.59 -0.91
N GLU A 188 -18.13 14.26 -1.75
CA GLU A 188 -17.70 15.51 -2.38
C GLU A 188 -17.35 16.58 -1.33
N ALA A 189 -18.14 16.71 -0.28
CA ALA A 189 -17.87 17.64 0.82
C ALA A 189 -16.66 17.20 1.67
N TYR A 190 -16.54 15.90 1.92
CA TYR A 190 -15.44 15.32 2.67
C TYR A 190 -14.10 15.50 1.95
N ASP A 191 -14.04 15.20 0.64
CA ASP A 191 -12.85 15.38 -0.20
C ASP A 191 -12.42 16.86 -0.28
N ALA A 192 -13.38 17.79 -0.32
CA ALA A 192 -13.09 19.22 -0.27
C ALA A 192 -12.45 19.62 1.08
N GLY A 193 -12.94 19.08 2.18
CA GLY A 193 -12.35 19.28 3.51
C GLY A 193 -10.93 18.72 3.62
N LEU A 194 -10.68 17.52 3.07
CA LEU A 194 -9.35 16.92 3.04
C LEU A 194 -8.36 17.75 2.22
N ALA A 195 -8.81 18.29 1.08
CA ALA A 195 -7.99 19.16 0.23
C ALA A 195 -7.59 20.46 0.94
N GLU A 196 -8.49 21.04 1.75
CA GLU A 196 -8.19 22.23 2.56
C GLU A 196 -7.23 21.94 3.72
N ALA A 197 -7.35 20.75 4.32
CA ALA A 197 -6.53 20.34 5.47
C ALA A 197 -5.10 19.95 5.09
N ASP A 198 -4.78 19.75 3.78
CA ASP A 198 -3.48 19.24 3.29
C ASP A 198 -3.04 17.96 4.03
N SER A 199 -4.01 17.07 4.31
CA SER A 199 -3.85 15.89 5.16
C SER A 199 -3.19 14.72 4.42
N GLY A 200 -1.91 14.89 4.02
CA GLY A 200 -1.15 13.88 3.29
C GLY A 200 -0.90 12.57 4.06
N ASN A 201 -1.10 12.57 5.39
CA ASN A 201 -0.89 11.40 6.26
C ASN A 201 -2.15 10.55 6.48
N TYR A 202 -3.23 10.91 5.83
CA TYR A 202 -4.51 10.21 5.85
C TYR A 202 -5.01 9.98 4.43
N GLY A 203 -5.70 8.87 4.23
CA GLY A 203 -6.45 8.57 3.01
C GLY A 203 -7.56 7.60 3.31
N TYR A 204 -8.48 7.42 2.36
CA TYR A 204 -9.56 6.46 2.52
C TYR A 204 -9.90 5.80 1.18
N TYR A 205 -10.57 4.65 1.25
CA TYR A 205 -11.19 3.99 0.10
C TYR A 205 -12.59 3.51 0.44
N ILE A 206 -13.48 3.57 -0.55
CA ILE A 206 -14.72 2.81 -0.53
C ILE A 206 -14.44 1.47 -1.16
N LEU A 207 -14.82 0.39 -0.49
CA LEU A 207 -14.58 -0.97 -0.92
C LEU A 207 -15.91 -1.64 -1.30
N GLU A 208 -16.01 -2.14 -2.53
CA GLU A 208 -17.13 -2.94 -3.01
C GLU A 208 -16.80 -4.43 -2.86
N PRO A 209 -17.55 -5.21 -2.06
CA PRO A 209 -17.34 -6.65 -1.94
C PRO A 209 -17.65 -7.34 -3.27
N GLN A 210 -16.78 -8.28 -3.67
CA GLN A 210 -16.95 -9.11 -4.86
C GLN A 210 -17.50 -10.50 -4.50
N PHE A 211 -18.19 -10.61 -3.37
CA PHE A 211 -18.86 -11.81 -2.84
C PHE A 211 -20.22 -11.43 -2.28
N GLU A 212 -21.10 -12.41 -2.15
CA GLU A 212 -22.43 -12.18 -1.56
C GLU A 212 -22.30 -11.94 -0.05
N GLN A 213 -22.79 -10.81 0.41
CA GLN A 213 -22.90 -10.44 1.82
C GLN A 213 -24.11 -9.53 2.03
N ASN A 214 -24.65 -9.49 3.25
CA ASN A 214 -25.80 -8.69 3.63
C ASN A 214 -25.56 -7.86 4.89
N GLU A 215 -24.31 -7.75 5.32
CA GLU A 215 -23.96 -7.18 6.63
C GLU A 215 -23.70 -5.67 6.56
N ALA A 216 -23.40 -5.14 5.37
CA ALA A 216 -23.12 -3.73 5.18
C ALA A 216 -23.53 -3.27 3.77
N ASP A 217 -24.07 -2.06 3.70
CA ASP A 217 -24.33 -1.37 2.42
C ASP A 217 -23.09 -0.66 1.88
N LEU A 218 -22.13 -0.37 2.78
CA LEU A 218 -20.93 0.38 2.49
C LEU A 218 -19.76 -0.14 3.36
N VAL A 219 -18.58 -0.33 2.75
CA VAL A 219 -17.33 -0.56 3.49
C VAL A 219 -16.40 0.63 3.26
N TRP A 220 -16.14 1.37 4.33
CA TRP A 220 -15.21 2.50 4.34
C TRP A 220 -13.89 2.07 4.99
N LEU A 221 -12.79 2.27 4.29
CA LEU A 221 -11.44 1.96 4.79
C LEU A 221 -10.67 3.26 4.97
N ASP A 222 -10.40 3.63 6.23
CA ASP A 222 -9.46 4.69 6.57
C ASP A 222 -8.03 4.15 6.60
N LEU A 223 -7.08 4.96 6.16
CA LEU A 223 -5.65 4.67 6.19
C LEU A 223 -4.91 5.83 6.85
N PHE A 224 -4.39 5.60 8.05
CA PHE A 224 -3.58 6.57 8.78
C PHE A 224 -2.10 6.19 8.72
N ALA A 225 -1.21 7.14 8.46
CA ALA A 225 0.22 6.89 8.40
C ALA A 225 0.78 6.39 9.75
N ASP A 226 0.23 6.90 10.86
CA ASP A 226 0.59 6.52 12.22
C ASP A 226 -0.48 6.96 13.24
N ALA A 227 -0.22 6.71 14.54
CA ALA A 227 -1.14 7.08 15.62
C ALA A 227 -1.30 8.60 15.79
N ALA A 228 -0.32 9.40 15.38
CA ALA A 228 -0.42 10.86 15.44
C ALA A 228 -1.37 11.38 14.36
N ALA A 229 -1.25 10.86 13.14
CA ALA A 229 -2.18 11.15 12.04
C ALA A 229 -3.62 10.71 12.38
N MET A 230 -3.78 9.55 13.03
CA MET A 230 -5.09 9.08 13.48
C MET A 230 -5.69 10.01 14.56
N GLN A 231 -4.90 10.47 15.51
CA GLN A 231 -5.35 11.39 16.54
C GLN A 231 -5.73 12.76 15.97
N GLU A 232 -4.91 13.31 15.05
CA GLU A 232 -5.20 14.56 14.35
C GLU A 232 -6.49 14.47 13.54
N GLY A 233 -6.67 13.36 12.81
CA GLY A 233 -7.92 13.09 12.09
C GLY A 233 -9.12 13.03 13.01
N SER A 234 -9.01 12.33 14.15
CA SER A 234 -10.06 12.24 15.16
C SER A 234 -10.42 13.61 15.76
N ASP A 235 -9.40 14.43 16.10
CA ASP A 235 -9.62 15.76 16.66
C ASP A 235 -10.29 16.72 15.66
N THR A 236 -9.97 16.58 14.38
CA THR A 236 -10.59 17.36 13.29
C THR A 236 -12.02 16.91 12.99
N TRP A 237 -12.27 15.62 13.03
CA TRP A 237 -13.55 15.00 12.77
C TRP A 237 -14.56 15.26 13.88
N SER A 238 -14.13 15.08 15.12
CA SER A 238 -15.01 15.09 16.30
C SER A 238 -15.71 16.44 16.49
N GLY A 239 -17.03 16.43 16.49
CA GLY A 239 -17.88 17.60 16.63
C GLY A 239 -18.02 18.44 15.35
N SER A 240 -17.49 17.96 14.20
CA SER A 240 -17.66 18.61 12.92
C SER A 240 -19.09 18.45 12.35
N GLU A 241 -19.48 19.31 11.41
CA GLU A 241 -20.74 19.16 10.68
C GLU A 241 -20.75 17.88 9.82
N LEU A 242 -19.59 17.45 9.31
CA LEU A 242 -19.45 16.23 8.54
C LEU A 242 -19.64 14.99 9.40
N GLU A 243 -19.13 14.98 10.63
CA GLU A 243 -19.41 13.89 11.57
C GLU A 243 -20.91 13.77 11.85
N ALA A 244 -21.57 14.89 12.10
CA ALA A 244 -23.02 14.90 12.35
C ALA A 244 -23.81 14.36 11.14
N GLN A 245 -23.45 14.76 9.92
CA GLN A 245 -24.04 14.25 8.68
C GLN A 245 -23.80 12.75 8.50
N TRP A 246 -22.56 12.29 8.75
CA TRP A 246 -22.21 10.88 8.66
C TRP A 246 -23.03 10.01 9.61
N ASN A 247 -23.08 10.41 10.89
CA ASN A 247 -23.82 9.70 11.92
C ASN A 247 -25.36 9.68 11.67
N ASP A 248 -25.88 10.66 10.93
CA ASP A 248 -27.28 10.67 10.50
C ASP A 248 -27.52 9.72 9.34
N MET A 249 -26.56 9.58 8.44
CA MET A 249 -26.68 8.77 7.22
C MET A 249 -26.45 7.28 7.43
N VAL A 250 -25.53 6.90 8.32
CA VAL A 250 -25.10 5.51 8.46
C VAL A 250 -24.95 5.09 9.91
N THR A 251 -25.06 3.78 10.12
CA THR A 251 -24.68 3.12 11.37
C THR A 251 -23.55 2.14 11.04
N CYS A 252 -22.39 2.30 11.68
CA CYS A 252 -21.19 1.53 11.37
C CYS A 252 -20.67 0.72 12.53
N GLN A 253 -20.04 -0.43 12.19
CA GLN A 253 -19.15 -1.17 13.07
C GLN A 253 -17.74 -1.06 12.53
N SER A 254 -16.78 -0.65 13.38
CA SER A 254 -15.41 -0.37 12.96
C SER A 254 -14.42 -1.36 13.56
N PHE A 255 -13.39 -1.71 12.76
CA PHE A 255 -12.35 -2.68 13.09
C PHE A 255 -10.99 -2.09 12.74
N MET A 256 -10.17 -1.88 13.75
CA MET A 256 -8.85 -1.28 13.61
C MET A 256 -7.75 -2.33 13.57
N PHE A 257 -6.73 -2.09 12.76
CA PHE A 257 -5.58 -2.98 12.63
C PHE A 257 -4.27 -2.20 12.73
N ALA A 258 -3.20 -2.90 13.11
CA ALA A 258 -1.83 -2.48 12.87
C ALA A 258 -1.34 -3.18 11.61
N ALA A 259 -0.89 -2.43 10.61
CA ALA A 259 -0.47 -2.97 9.35
C ALA A 259 1.02 -2.78 9.07
N THR A 260 1.61 -3.75 8.35
CA THR A 260 2.99 -3.69 7.84
C THR A 260 2.99 -3.99 6.35
N ALA A 261 3.61 -3.13 5.57
CA ALA A 261 3.83 -3.34 4.15
C ALA A 261 4.85 -4.46 3.93
N ILE A 262 4.47 -5.57 3.33
CA ILE A 262 5.37 -6.69 3.07
C ILE A 262 5.84 -6.78 1.62
N ARG A 263 5.16 -6.08 0.69
CA ARG A 263 5.51 -5.97 -0.73
C ARG A 263 5.11 -4.59 -1.26
N ARG A 264 5.97 -4.03 -2.12
CA ARG A 264 5.77 -2.77 -2.86
C ARG A 264 6.41 -2.85 -4.24
#